data_061493a7f8a3c8154e34d483a15ab2c4
#
_entry.id   061493a7f8a3c8154e34d483a15ab2c4
#
_cell.length_a   1.000
_cell.length_b   1.000
_cell.length_c   1.000
_cell.angle_alpha   90.00
_cell.angle_beta   90.00
_cell.angle_gamma   90.00
#
_symmetry.space_group_name_H-M   'P 1'
#
loop_
_entity.id
_entity.type
_entity.pdbx_description
1 polymer ?
#
loop_
_entity_poly.entity_id
_entity_poly.type
_entity_poly.pdbx_seq_one_letter_code
_entity_poly.pdbx_strand_id
1 'polypeptide(L)'
;MSKLNYINSLALRLFLSASVWILLTLISGGLLLSDIFRESTEKAFDDKLNLFMETLIGSSKIDSTESITVVNPLGDPRFFQPYSGWYWQINKGSQTLVRSRSMWDQVLTLDKRLIGGRAQFINSNLQEKKNKKIVTSQKLNIVQREISFPGFDDPLTFMISGDTEEFEKNIMQFNNILVSSLAILGFGLLLSVYLQVKYGLLPLKKIKNSLFKIRNGDAKKLEDNYPTEVSPLASEINILLEHNEKIVQRAKTHVGNLAHALKTPLTIISNHINATNDQSLKPQVELINKNIDRYLNKARSSATVNIVKSKIDVDIVTKKIIKIFRKIYPNLQINLISIDKNLLIPGNSDDLDEILGNLLENACKWTNEVVELKVLKFSDR
;
A
#
# COMPACT_ATOMS: atom_id res chain seq x y z
N MET A 1 11.21 16.59 -9.11
CA MET A 1 10.90 16.51 -7.65
C MET A 1 9.71 15.62 -7.27
N SER A 2 9.19 14.76 -8.14
CA SER A 2 7.95 13.97 -7.88
C SER A 2 8.16 12.54 -7.32
N LYS A 3 9.37 11.99 -7.31
CA LYS A 3 9.60 10.59 -6.86
C LYS A 3 9.82 10.41 -5.35
N LEU A 4 10.23 11.44 -4.61
CA LEU A 4 10.45 11.34 -3.16
C LEU A 4 9.17 11.45 -2.30
N ASN A 5 8.08 12.00 -2.85
CA ASN A 5 6.82 12.16 -2.10
C ASN A 5 6.00 10.87 -1.95
N TYR A 6 6.28 9.81 -2.72
CA TYR A 6 5.57 8.54 -2.59
C TYR A 6 5.92 7.78 -1.30
N ILE A 7 7.17 7.87 -0.85
CA ILE A 7 7.66 7.16 0.36
C ILE A 7 7.04 7.74 1.64
N ASN A 8 6.58 8.98 1.63
CA ASN A 8 5.90 9.63 2.77
C ASN A 8 4.39 9.41 2.83
N SER A 9 3.82 8.59 1.92
CA SER A 9 2.40 8.26 1.96
C SER A 9 2.11 7.32 3.14
N LEU A 10 1.18 7.74 4.03
CA LEU A 10 0.69 6.90 5.14
C LEU A 10 0.14 5.57 4.63
N ALA A 11 -0.59 5.61 3.50
CA ALA A 11 -1.12 4.42 2.85
C ALA A 11 -0.02 3.42 2.47
N LEU A 12 1.08 3.91 1.87
CA LEU A 12 2.19 3.05 1.47
C LEU A 12 2.90 2.45 2.69
N ARG A 13 3.10 3.24 3.75
CA ARG A 13 3.74 2.75 4.99
C ARG A 13 2.91 1.66 5.65
N LEU A 14 1.59 1.84 5.77
CA LEU A 14 0.69 0.85 6.34
C LEU A 14 0.65 -0.42 5.48
N PHE A 15 0.58 -0.27 4.16
CA PHE A 15 0.60 -1.42 3.25
C PHE A 15 1.92 -2.19 3.32
N LEU A 16 3.07 -1.51 3.27
CA LEU A 16 4.39 -2.15 3.33
C LEU A 16 4.63 -2.84 4.68
N SER A 17 4.30 -2.20 5.81
CA SER A 17 4.47 -2.82 7.12
C SER A 17 3.64 -4.08 7.27
N ALA A 18 2.37 -4.05 6.88
CA ALA A 18 1.50 -5.24 6.90
C ALA A 18 2.01 -6.33 5.93
N SER A 19 2.45 -5.95 4.73
CA SER A 19 2.98 -6.90 3.74
C SER A 19 4.22 -7.63 4.24
N VAL A 20 5.14 -6.93 4.92
CA VAL A 20 6.35 -7.54 5.50
C VAL A 20 5.97 -8.58 6.56
N TRP A 21 5.04 -8.25 7.47
CA TRP A 21 4.59 -9.17 8.49
C TRP A 21 3.88 -10.40 7.91
N ILE A 22 3.00 -10.21 6.91
CA ILE A 22 2.31 -11.30 6.22
C ILE A 22 3.32 -12.24 5.56
N LEU A 23 4.27 -11.70 4.79
CA LEU A 23 5.28 -12.51 4.10
C LEU A 23 6.17 -13.26 5.09
N LEU A 24 6.64 -12.60 6.14
CA LEU A 24 7.48 -13.22 7.16
C LEU A 24 6.74 -14.39 7.85
N THR A 25 5.48 -14.19 8.22
CA THR A 25 4.66 -15.22 8.87
C THR A 25 4.38 -16.39 7.94
N LEU A 26 4.02 -16.15 6.68
CA LEU A 26 3.75 -17.21 5.70
C LEU A 26 5.00 -18.02 5.36
N ILE A 27 6.15 -17.36 5.19
CA ILE A 27 7.41 -18.04 4.90
C ILE A 27 7.85 -18.88 6.09
N SER A 28 7.86 -18.31 7.31
CA SER A 28 8.28 -19.06 8.51
C SER A 28 7.35 -20.22 8.82
N GLY A 29 6.03 -20.01 8.69
CA GLY A 29 5.03 -21.06 8.86
C GLY A 29 5.14 -22.15 7.78
N GLY A 30 5.38 -21.77 6.53
CA GLY A 30 5.58 -22.70 5.43
C GLY A 30 6.82 -23.59 5.61
N LEU A 31 7.95 -23.00 6.00
CA LEU A 31 9.18 -23.74 6.29
C LEU A 31 8.98 -24.72 7.45
N LEU A 32 8.37 -24.27 8.53
CA LEU A 32 8.10 -25.10 9.70
C LEU A 32 7.18 -26.28 9.36
N LEU A 33 6.10 -26.05 8.59
CA LEU A 33 5.20 -27.13 8.18
C LEU A 33 5.88 -28.13 7.24
N SER A 34 6.72 -27.65 6.32
CA SER A 34 7.51 -28.50 5.42
C SER A 34 8.48 -29.39 6.19
N ASP A 35 9.18 -28.83 7.20
CA ASP A 35 10.11 -29.60 8.03
C ASP A 35 9.39 -30.64 8.89
N ILE A 36 8.30 -30.27 9.55
CA ILE A 36 7.50 -31.22 10.37
C ILE A 36 6.95 -32.35 9.49
N PHE A 37 6.43 -32.03 8.29
CA PHE A 37 5.92 -33.04 7.38
C PHE A 37 7.02 -33.99 6.92
N ARG A 38 8.20 -33.47 6.58
CA ARG A 38 9.36 -34.24 6.19
C ARG A 38 9.79 -35.19 7.30
N GLU A 39 10.00 -34.67 8.53
CA GLU A 39 10.41 -35.46 9.69
C GLU A 39 9.38 -36.58 10.01
N SER A 40 8.09 -36.25 9.97
CA SER A 40 7.02 -37.20 10.18
C SER A 40 7.01 -38.32 9.13
N THR A 41 7.24 -37.95 7.85
CA THR A 41 7.25 -38.93 6.76
C THR A 41 8.50 -39.82 6.80
N GLU A 42 9.67 -39.27 7.10
CA GLU A 42 10.92 -40.03 7.30
C GLU A 42 10.77 -40.99 8.47
N LYS A 43 10.23 -40.54 9.60
CA LYS A 43 10.01 -41.41 10.77
C LYS A 43 9.03 -42.53 10.46
N ALA A 44 7.92 -42.25 9.79
CA ALA A 44 6.96 -43.31 9.41
C ALA A 44 7.60 -44.36 8.48
N PHE A 45 8.50 -43.92 7.58
CA PHE A 45 9.24 -44.82 6.71
C PHE A 45 10.23 -45.70 7.49
N ASP A 46 10.99 -45.13 8.44
CA ASP A 46 11.93 -45.84 9.30
C ASP A 46 11.21 -46.83 10.22
N ASP A 47 10.07 -46.44 10.79
CA ASP A 47 9.24 -47.33 11.62
C ASP A 47 8.75 -48.55 10.81
N LYS A 48 8.38 -48.33 9.53
CA LYS A 48 7.98 -49.40 8.61
C LYS A 48 9.13 -50.38 8.31
N LEU A 49 10.34 -49.86 8.06
CA LEU A 49 11.53 -50.69 7.84
C LEU A 49 11.87 -51.51 9.10
N ASN A 50 11.77 -50.88 10.29
CA ASN A 50 12.00 -51.59 11.56
C ASN A 50 10.96 -52.69 11.80
N LEU A 51 9.68 -52.45 11.49
CA LEU A 51 8.63 -53.47 11.58
C LEU A 51 8.93 -54.68 10.67
N PHE A 52 9.34 -54.40 9.42
CA PHE A 52 9.75 -55.46 8.52
C PHE A 52 11.01 -56.21 9.01
N MET A 53 11.96 -55.51 9.66
CA MET A 53 13.14 -56.11 10.28
C MET A 53 12.74 -57.09 11.37
N GLU A 54 11.87 -56.68 12.28
CA GLU A 54 11.38 -57.56 13.37
C GLU A 54 10.62 -58.76 12.81
N THR A 55 9.81 -58.54 11.77
CA THR A 55 9.08 -59.61 11.09
C THR A 55 10.05 -60.60 10.40
N LEU A 56 11.10 -60.09 9.74
CA LEU A 56 12.12 -60.95 9.09
C LEU A 56 12.86 -61.77 10.10
N ILE A 57 13.27 -61.23 11.24
CA ILE A 57 13.95 -61.94 12.31
C ILE A 57 13.04 -63.01 12.90
N GLY A 58 11.78 -62.66 13.22
CA GLY A 58 10.81 -63.58 13.80
C GLY A 58 10.39 -64.72 12.86
N SER A 59 10.47 -64.51 11.53
CA SER A 59 10.14 -65.49 10.50
C SER A 59 11.32 -66.38 10.11
N SER A 60 12.51 -66.06 10.56
CA SER A 60 13.72 -66.85 10.25
C SER A 60 13.83 -68.07 11.13
N LYS A 61 13.97 -69.24 10.52
CA LYS A 61 14.18 -70.50 11.21
C LYS A 61 15.47 -71.15 10.73
N ILE A 62 16.16 -71.85 11.62
CA ILE A 62 17.34 -72.65 11.28
C ILE A 62 16.92 -74.07 11.10
N ASP A 63 17.32 -74.70 10.02
CA ASP A 63 17.14 -76.08 9.79
C ASP A 63 18.35 -76.91 10.41
N SER A 64 18.17 -78.20 10.60
CA SER A 64 19.17 -79.12 11.17
C SER A 64 20.48 -79.21 10.36
N THR A 65 20.52 -78.55 9.16
CA THR A 65 21.70 -78.48 8.27
C THR A 65 22.39 -77.10 8.31
N GLU A 66 22.25 -76.34 9.39
CA GLU A 66 22.75 -74.91 9.47
C GLU A 66 22.28 -73.98 8.33
N SER A 67 21.21 -74.33 7.64
CA SER A 67 20.62 -73.49 6.59
C SER A 67 19.51 -72.60 7.22
N ILE A 68 19.52 -71.31 6.88
CA ILE A 68 18.45 -70.38 7.28
C ILE A 68 17.36 -70.41 6.23
N THR A 69 16.14 -70.63 6.70
CA THR A 69 14.95 -70.51 5.86
C THR A 69 14.01 -69.46 6.43
N VAL A 70 13.47 -68.56 5.63
CA VAL A 70 12.44 -67.61 6.00
C VAL A 70 11.09 -68.20 5.70
N VAL A 71 10.37 -68.64 6.76
CA VAL A 71 9.17 -69.48 6.65
C VAL A 71 7.94 -68.68 6.19
N ASN A 72 7.90 -67.42 6.40
CA ASN A 72 6.77 -66.60 5.99
C ASN A 72 7.30 -65.23 5.49
N PRO A 73 7.50 -65.07 4.17
CA PRO A 73 8.08 -63.83 3.69
C PRO A 73 7.15 -62.69 4.01
N LEU A 74 7.69 -61.60 4.45
CA LEU A 74 7.22 -60.31 4.98
C LEU A 74 5.84 -59.78 4.49
N GLY A 75 5.00 -60.57 3.79
CA GLY A 75 3.63 -60.25 3.41
C GLY A 75 3.46 -59.08 2.41
N ASP A 76 4.50 -58.27 2.17
CA ASP A 76 4.44 -57.17 1.22
C ASP A 76 4.84 -57.66 -0.19
N PRO A 77 3.97 -57.51 -1.19
CA PRO A 77 4.22 -57.98 -2.55
C PRO A 77 5.49 -57.40 -3.19
N ARG A 78 5.96 -56.24 -2.73
CA ARG A 78 7.14 -55.55 -3.27
C ARG A 78 8.42 -56.37 -3.06
N PHE A 79 8.50 -57.22 -2.04
CA PHE A 79 9.65 -58.13 -1.81
C PHE A 79 9.73 -59.29 -2.79
N PHE A 80 8.69 -59.45 -3.67
CA PHE A 80 8.65 -60.47 -4.69
C PHE A 80 8.83 -59.90 -6.10
N GLN A 81 8.66 -58.60 -6.28
CA GLN A 81 8.79 -57.95 -7.59
C GLN A 81 10.26 -57.64 -7.87
N PRO A 82 10.85 -58.14 -8.96
CA PRO A 82 12.21 -57.84 -9.32
C PRO A 82 12.47 -56.32 -9.41
N TYR A 83 13.57 -55.87 -8.80
CA TYR A 83 14.01 -54.48 -8.80
C TYR A 83 13.02 -53.45 -8.21
N SER A 84 12.17 -53.89 -7.28
CA SER A 84 11.13 -53.08 -6.65
C SER A 84 11.67 -51.94 -5.74
N GLY A 85 12.94 -51.95 -5.39
CA GLY A 85 13.50 -51.08 -4.37
C GLY A 85 13.29 -51.52 -2.93
N TRP A 86 12.46 -52.59 -2.72
CA TRP A 86 12.23 -53.22 -1.41
C TRP A 86 12.94 -54.56 -1.35
N TYR A 87 14.01 -54.61 -0.55
CA TYR A 87 14.91 -55.74 -0.49
C TYR A 87 15.16 -56.14 0.94
N TRP A 88 15.42 -57.44 1.15
CA TRP A 88 15.97 -57.97 2.38
C TRP A 88 17.04 -59.00 2.10
N GLN A 89 18.01 -59.13 2.99
CA GLN A 89 19.16 -60.01 2.92
C GLN A 89 19.62 -60.43 4.27
N ILE A 90 20.06 -61.67 4.43
CA ILE A 90 20.68 -62.21 5.63
C ILE A 90 22.08 -62.68 5.29
N ASN A 91 23.08 -62.17 5.99
CA ASN A 91 24.48 -62.48 5.79
C ASN A 91 25.13 -63.12 7.01
N LYS A 92 26.12 -64.01 6.77
CA LYS A 92 27.11 -64.42 7.76
C LYS A 92 28.46 -63.83 7.37
N GLY A 93 28.90 -62.81 8.11
CA GLY A 93 30.05 -62.01 7.72
C GLY A 93 29.88 -61.38 6.34
N SER A 94 30.73 -61.74 5.37
CA SER A 94 30.67 -61.25 3.99
C SER A 94 29.84 -62.15 3.06
N GLN A 95 29.40 -63.31 3.53
CA GLN A 95 28.67 -64.30 2.72
C GLN A 95 27.15 -64.11 2.86
N THR A 96 26.46 -63.93 1.75
CA THR A 96 24.98 -63.91 1.73
C THR A 96 24.42 -65.31 1.85
N LEU A 97 23.60 -65.54 2.89
CA LEU A 97 22.95 -66.80 3.11
C LEU A 97 21.60 -66.90 2.36
N VAL A 98 20.75 -65.90 2.58
CA VAL A 98 19.40 -65.80 1.97
C VAL A 98 19.09 -64.37 1.61
N ARG A 99 18.31 -64.19 0.56
CA ARG A 99 17.89 -62.83 0.09
C ARG A 99 16.47 -62.86 -0.50
N SER A 100 15.84 -61.68 -0.60
CA SER A 100 14.52 -61.53 -1.18
C SER A 100 14.56 -61.82 -2.71
N ARG A 101 13.44 -62.30 -3.24
CA ARG A 101 13.30 -62.51 -4.70
C ARG A 101 13.39 -61.20 -5.49
N SER A 102 13.02 -60.09 -4.88
CA SER A 102 13.10 -58.74 -5.49
C SER A 102 14.52 -58.31 -5.85
N MET A 103 15.55 -58.84 -5.17
CA MET A 103 16.96 -58.55 -5.45
C MET A 103 17.46 -59.17 -6.76
N TRP A 104 16.80 -60.22 -7.23
CA TRP A 104 17.20 -60.97 -8.41
C TRP A 104 18.68 -61.38 -8.43
N ASP A 105 19.55 -60.69 -9.16
CA ASP A 105 21.00 -60.90 -9.26
C ASP A 105 21.84 -59.94 -8.42
N GLN A 106 21.19 -59.04 -7.66
CA GLN A 106 21.86 -58.00 -6.86
C GLN A 106 22.12 -58.45 -5.42
N VAL A 107 23.07 -57.78 -4.76
CA VAL A 107 23.45 -58.02 -3.37
C VAL A 107 23.62 -56.66 -2.67
N LEU A 108 23.07 -56.51 -1.47
CA LEU A 108 23.34 -55.34 -0.63
C LEU A 108 24.75 -55.47 -0.02
N THR A 109 25.55 -54.43 -0.21
CA THR A 109 26.92 -54.42 0.38
C THR A 109 26.86 -53.99 1.83
N LEU A 110 27.54 -54.75 2.68
CA LEU A 110 27.70 -54.41 4.10
C LEU A 110 28.54 -53.16 4.26
N ASP A 111 28.01 -52.16 4.94
CA ASP A 111 28.83 -51.08 5.45
C ASP A 111 29.24 -51.35 6.88
N LYS A 112 30.53 -51.65 7.08
CA LYS A 112 31.13 -51.96 8.41
C LYS A 112 31.06 -50.78 9.41
N ARG A 113 30.65 -49.59 8.98
CA ARG A 113 30.49 -48.43 9.85
C ARG A 113 29.11 -48.34 10.53
N LEU A 114 28.18 -49.24 10.17
CA LEU A 114 26.81 -49.25 10.70
C LEU A 114 26.58 -50.25 11.85
N ILE A 115 27.58 -50.53 12.66
CA ILE A 115 27.44 -51.30 13.87
C ILE A 115 26.73 -50.47 14.91
N GLY A 116 25.41 -50.64 15.06
CA GLY A 116 24.60 -49.96 16.07
C GLY A 116 23.33 -49.29 15.64
N GLY A 117 22.68 -49.77 14.61
CA GLY A 117 21.24 -49.61 14.45
C GLY A 117 20.66 -48.25 14.07
N ARG A 118 21.29 -47.50 13.13
CA ARG A 118 20.58 -46.48 12.38
C ARG A 118 21.04 -46.46 10.92
N ALA A 119 20.05 -46.52 10.05
CA ALA A 119 20.23 -46.43 8.61
C ALA A 119 20.90 -45.12 8.22
N GLN A 120 22.05 -45.16 7.58
CA GLN A 120 22.57 -44.09 6.76
C GLN A 120 22.26 -44.37 5.31
N PHE A 121 21.92 -43.32 4.53
CA PHE A 121 21.73 -43.38 3.12
C PHE A 121 22.98 -43.96 2.43
N ILE A 122 22.91 -45.17 1.97
CA ILE A 122 23.93 -45.74 1.12
C ILE A 122 23.41 -45.63 -0.30
N ASN A 123 24.03 -44.79 -1.12
CA ASN A 123 23.88 -44.86 -2.56
C ASN A 123 24.53 -46.15 -3.02
N SER A 124 23.80 -47.26 -2.98
CA SER A 124 24.23 -48.48 -3.66
C SER A 124 24.00 -48.24 -5.14
N ASN A 125 25.04 -47.78 -5.87
CA ASN A 125 25.08 -47.88 -7.31
C ASN A 125 25.05 -49.37 -7.64
N LEU A 126 23.87 -49.92 -7.85
CA LEU A 126 23.68 -51.29 -8.34
C LEU A 126 24.18 -51.25 -9.81
N GLN A 127 25.45 -51.68 -9.98
CA GLN A 127 26.04 -51.82 -11.32
C GLN A 127 25.56 -53.11 -11.94
N GLU A 128 24.63 -53.01 -12.89
CA GLU A 128 24.35 -54.10 -13.82
C GLU A 128 25.52 -54.17 -14.82
N LYS A 129 26.28 -55.24 -14.75
CA LYS A 129 27.36 -55.57 -15.69
C LYS A 129 26.80 -56.39 -16.82
N LYS A 130 26.06 -55.79 -17.75
CA LYS A 130 25.92 -56.25 -19.12
C LYS A 130 25.21 -55.22 -20.01
N ASN A 131 25.85 -54.88 -21.11
CA ASN A 131 25.35 -54.12 -22.25
C ASN A 131 24.67 -52.79 -22.03
N LYS A 132 25.48 -51.68 -22.02
CA LYS A 132 25.12 -50.31 -22.48
C LYS A 132 23.68 -49.86 -22.29
N LYS A 133 23.14 -49.90 -21.10
CA LYS A 133 22.06 -49.00 -20.63
C LYS A 133 22.37 -48.67 -19.18
N ILE A 134 22.45 -47.38 -18.90
CA ILE A 134 22.57 -46.82 -17.56
C ILE A 134 21.32 -47.23 -16.79
N VAL A 135 21.42 -48.20 -15.91
CA VAL A 135 20.35 -48.55 -14.98
C VAL A 135 20.32 -47.44 -13.93
N THR A 136 19.19 -46.89 -13.73
CA THR A 136 18.85 -45.82 -12.79
C THR A 136 19.35 -46.21 -11.38
N SER A 137 20.24 -45.42 -10.78
CA SER A 137 20.69 -45.64 -9.41
C SER A 137 19.50 -45.41 -8.48
N GLN A 138 19.03 -46.49 -7.83
CA GLN A 138 17.97 -46.39 -6.84
C GLN A 138 18.56 -45.85 -5.52
N LYS A 139 17.88 -44.88 -4.93
CA LYS A 139 18.21 -44.36 -3.60
C LYS A 139 17.53 -45.24 -2.54
N LEU A 140 18.30 -46.02 -1.83
CA LEU A 140 17.79 -46.95 -0.84
C LEU A 140 18.13 -46.47 0.59
N ASN A 141 17.15 -46.55 1.50
CA ASN A 141 17.40 -46.47 2.92
C ASN A 141 17.52 -47.90 3.45
N ILE A 142 18.64 -48.24 4.14
CA ILE A 142 18.97 -49.60 4.59
C ILE A 142 19.04 -49.62 6.10
N VAL A 143 18.25 -50.50 6.69
CA VAL A 143 18.35 -50.85 8.13
C VAL A 143 19.13 -52.15 8.26
N GLN A 144 20.14 -52.18 9.11
CA GLN A 144 20.98 -53.33 9.36
C GLN A 144 20.96 -53.67 10.86
N ARG A 145 20.83 -54.95 11.19
CA ARG A 145 20.87 -55.43 12.60
C ARG A 145 21.65 -56.73 12.69
N GLU A 146 22.58 -56.82 13.63
CA GLU A 146 23.33 -58.05 13.93
C GLU A 146 22.65 -58.80 15.07
N ILE A 147 22.42 -60.09 14.88
CA ILE A 147 21.72 -60.93 15.84
C ILE A 147 22.47 -62.25 15.96
N SER A 148 22.76 -62.66 17.22
CA SER A 148 23.29 -63.96 17.53
C SER A 148 22.15 -64.98 17.49
N PHE A 149 22.30 -65.99 16.64
CA PHE A 149 21.32 -67.08 16.52
C PHE A 149 21.88 -68.40 17.15
N PRO A 150 21.07 -69.16 17.87
CA PRO A 150 21.48 -70.47 18.36
C PRO A 150 21.90 -71.39 17.21
N GLY A 151 23.09 -71.96 17.25
CA GLY A 151 23.62 -72.79 16.18
C GLY A 151 24.61 -72.15 15.23
N PHE A 152 24.86 -70.81 15.38
CA PHE A 152 25.93 -70.12 14.69
C PHE A 152 26.91 -69.48 15.66
N ASP A 153 28.21 -69.72 15.46
CA ASP A 153 29.27 -69.12 16.28
C ASP A 153 29.42 -67.62 16.03
N ASP A 154 29.14 -67.21 14.83
CA ASP A 154 29.20 -65.80 14.41
C ASP A 154 27.80 -65.16 14.33
N PRO A 155 27.64 -63.84 14.66
CA PRO A 155 26.37 -63.17 14.53
C PRO A 155 25.93 -63.04 13.05
N LEU A 156 24.64 -63.15 12.83
CA LEU A 156 24.04 -62.99 11.51
C LEU A 156 23.61 -61.54 11.30
N THR A 157 23.89 -60.99 10.12
CA THR A 157 23.51 -59.65 9.77
C THR A 157 22.24 -59.64 8.92
N PHE A 158 21.16 -59.11 9.50
CA PHE A 158 19.89 -58.91 8.84
C PHE A 158 19.89 -57.52 8.22
N MET A 159 19.49 -57.42 6.95
CA MET A 159 19.44 -56.18 6.23
C MET A 159 18.08 -56.04 5.55
N ILE A 160 17.46 -54.84 5.67
CA ILE A 160 16.26 -54.50 4.95
C ILE A 160 16.47 -53.12 4.30
N SER A 161 15.99 -53.01 3.10
CA SER A 161 16.01 -51.72 2.39
C SER A 161 14.65 -51.37 1.78
N GLY A 162 14.39 -50.08 1.68
CA GLY A 162 13.25 -49.51 0.98
C GLY A 162 13.67 -48.36 0.08
N ASP A 163 12.98 -48.23 -1.05
CA ASP A 163 13.19 -47.14 -1.99
C ASP A 163 12.68 -45.83 -1.40
N THR A 164 13.52 -44.81 -1.42
CA THR A 164 13.18 -43.45 -0.93
C THR A 164 12.42 -42.62 -1.92
N GLU A 165 12.32 -43.03 -3.19
CA GLU A 165 11.69 -42.24 -4.25
C GLU A 165 10.19 -41.98 -3.97
N GLU A 166 9.49 -42.98 -3.41
CA GLU A 166 8.05 -42.86 -3.09
C GLU A 166 7.78 -41.80 -2.02
N PHE A 167 8.58 -41.80 -0.94
CA PHE A 167 8.38 -40.76 0.08
C PHE A 167 8.91 -39.40 -0.31
N GLU A 168 10.01 -39.31 -1.10
CA GLU A 168 10.47 -38.05 -1.68
C GLU A 168 9.40 -37.42 -2.59
N LYS A 169 8.71 -38.21 -3.39
CA LYS A 169 7.56 -37.74 -4.19
C LYS A 169 6.43 -37.18 -3.33
N ASN A 170 6.09 -37.87 -2.25
CA ASN A 170 5.04 -37.41 -1.33
C ASN A 170 5.41 -36.07 -0.66
N ILE A 171 6.67 -35.91 -0.24
CA ILE A 171 7.18 -34.64 0.30
C ILE A 171 7.09 -33.53 -0.76
N MET A 172 7.51 -33.82 -2.00
CA MET A 172 7.46 -32.84 -3.09
C MET A 172 6.02 -32.44 -3.43
N GLN A 173 5.09 -33.39 -3.48
CA GLN A 173 3.67 -33.10 -3.71
C GLN A 173 3.09 -32.25 -2.59
N PHE A 174 3.37 -32.58 -1.34
CA PHE A 174 2.95 -31.78 -0.18
C PHE A 174 3.50 -30.37 -0.26
N ASN A 175 4.79 -30.19 -0.54
CA ASN A 175 5.41 -28.88 -0.65
C ASN A 175 4.80 -28.05 -1.81
N ASN A 176 4.49 -28.66 -2.94
CA ASN A 176 3.83 -27.98 -4.05
C ASN A 176 2.42 -27.49 -3.67
N ILE A 177 1.65 -28.33 -2.98
CA ILE A 177 0.32 -27.95 -2.48
C ILE A 177 0.43 -26.87 -1.42
N LEU A 178 1.38 -26.99 -0.49
CA LEU A 178 1.63 -26.02 0.57
C LEU A 178 1.99 -24.66 -0.02
N VAL A 179 2.97 -24.60 -0.94
CA VAL A 179 3.41 -23.35 -1.58
C VAL A 179 2.27 -22.71 -2.36
N SER A 180 1.51 -23.47 -3.15
CA SER A 180 0.38 -22.93 -3.90
C SER A 180 -0.73 -22.42 -2.99
N SER A 181 -1.04 -23.13 -1.90
CA SER A 181 -2.03 -22.70 -0.91
C SER A 181 -1.61 -21.43 -0.19
N LEU A 182 -0.34 -21.36 0.25
CA LEU A 182 0.22 -20.17 0.90
C LEU A 182 0.31 -18.97 -0.07
N ALA A 183 0.60 -19.20 -1.35
CA ALA A 183 0.60 -18.16 -2.38
C ALA A 183 -0.80 -17.57 -2.59
N ILE A 184 -1.83 -18.41 -2.70
CA ILE A 184 -3.23 -17.96 -2.82
C ILE A 184 -3.65 -17.19 -1.56
N LEU A 185 -3.35 -17.72 -0.38
CA LEU A 185 -3.66 -17.07 0.90
C LEU A 185 -2.94 -15.71 1.01
N GLY A 186 -1.64 -15.68 0.69
CA GLY A 186 -0.83 -14.45 0.72
C GLY A 186 -1.34 -13.39 -0.23
N PHE A 187 -1.71 -13.78 -1.46
CA PHE A 187 -2.32 -12.86 -2.42
C PHE A 187 -3.66 -12.30 -1.89
N GLY A 188 -4.52 -13.16 -1.34
CA GLY A 188 -5.80 -12.73 -0.75
C GLY A 188 -5.61 -11.76 0.42
N LEU A 189 -4.66 -12.03 1.31
CA LEU A 189 -4.34 -11.14 2.44
C LEU A 189 -3.77 -9.79 1.96
N LEU A 190 -2.84 -9.79 1.01
CA LEU A 190 -2.28 -8.56 0.44
C LEU A 190 -3.33 -7.72 -0.26
N LEU A 191 -4.23 -8.36 -1.02
CA LEU A 191 -5.36 -7.68 -1.65
C LEU A 191 -6.31 -7.09 -0.61
N SER A 192 -6.62 -7.84 0.45
CA SER A 192 -7.46 -7.38 1.56
C SER A 192 -6.86 -6.15 2.24
N VAL A 193 -5.57 -6.17 2.58
CA VAL A 193 -4.86 -5.02 3.18
C VAL A 193 -4.86 -3.82 2.24
N TYR A 194 -4.63 -4.04 0.95
CA TYR A 194 -4.69 -2.96 -0.04
C TYR A 194 -6.08 -2.29 -0.07
N LEU A 195 -7.15 -3.08 -0.11
CA LEU A 195 -8.51 -2.57 -0.10
C LEU A 195 -8.82 -1.85 1.21
N GLN A 196 -8.45 -2.43 2.36
CA GLN A 196 -8.66 -1.85 3.68
C GLN A 196 -7.97 -0.49 3.82
N VAL A 197 -6.70 -0.37 3.41
CA VAL A 197 -5.96 0.90 3.44
C VAL A 197 -6.59 1.93 2.49
N LYS A 198 -6.96 1.52 1.27
CA LYS A 198 -7.58 2.38 0.27
C LYS A 198 -8.91 2.95 0.75
N TYR A 199 -9.80 2.10 1.26
CA TYR A 199 -11.13 2.52 1.72
C TYR A 199 -11.07 3.20 3.09
N GLY A 200 -10.22 2.73 4.01
CA GLY A 200 -10.05 3.32 5.34
C GLY A 200 -9.52 4.76 5.31
N LEU A 201 -8.69 5.12 4.32
CA LEU A 201 -8.16 6.48 4.17
C LEU A 201 -9.03 7.39 3.30
N LEU A 202 -10.12 6.88 2.71
CA LEU A 202 -11.02 7.66 1.87
C LEU A 202 -11.64 8.87 2.58
N PRO A 203 -12.07 8.78 3.86
CA PRO A 203 -12.64 9.92 4.60
C PRO A 203 -11.64 11.09 4.75
N LEU A 204 -10.36 10.82 4.98
CA LEU A 204 -9.33 11.86 5.06
C LEU A 204 -9.14 12.58 3.73
N LYS A 205 -9.23 11.85 2.61
CA LYS A 205 -9.20 12.44 1.27
C LYS A 205 -10.43 13.32 1.02
N LYS A 206 -11.61 12.93 1.52
CA LYS A 206 -12.83 13.75 1.45
C LYS A 206 -12.65 15.06 2.22
N ILE A 207 -12.15 15.03 3.47
CA ILE A 207 -11.86 16.24 4.26
C ILE A 207 -10.91 17.16 3.49
N LYS A 208 -9.79 16.64 2.98
CA LYS A 208 -8.85 17.44 2.17
C LYS A 208 -9.54 18.15 1.01
N ASN A 209 -10.39 17.43 0.27
CA ASN A 209 -11.10 18.00 -0.87
C ASN A 209 -12.14 19.06 -0.44
N SER A 210 -12.85 18.82 0.67
CA SER A 210 -13.82 19.78 1.23
C SER A 210 -13.11 21.04 1.73
N LEU A 211 -11.96 20.91 2.40
CA LEU A 211 -11.14 22.07 2.80
C LEU A 211 -10.64 22.87 1.58
N PHE A 212 -10.31 22.19 0.48
CA PHE A 212 -9.96 22.87 -0.76
C PHE A 212 -11.13 23.68 -1.31
N LYS A 213 -12.35 23.12 -1.31
CA LYS A 213 -13.57 23.83 -1.69
C LYS A 213 -13.84 25.04 -0.80
N ILE A 214 -13.69 24.87 0.54
CA ILE A 214 -13.86 25.96 1.50
C ILE A 214 -12.85 27.08 1.25
N ARG A 215 -11.58 26.75 1.02
CA ARG A 215 -10.53 27.71 0.69
C ARG A 215 -10.82 28.49 -0.60
N ASN A 216 -11.43 27.84 -1.59
CA ASN A 216 -11.81 28.50 -2.84
C ASN A 216 -13.15 29.26 -2.76
N GLY A 217 -13.86 29.14 -1.62
CA GLY A 217 -15.16 29.77 -1.43
C GLY A 217 -16.34 29.00 -1.98
N ASP A 218 -16.13 27.79 -2.49
CA ASP A 218 -17.19 26.95 -3.05
C ASP A 218 -18.04 26.25 -1.95
N ALA A 219 -17.57 26.27 -0.70
CA ALA A 219 -18.28 25.76 0.48
C ALA A 219 -17.91 26.58 1.72
N LYS A 220 -18.80 26.61 2.73
CA LYS A 220 -18.57 27.34 4.00
C LYS A 220 -18.17 26.44 5.16
N LYS A 221 -18.54 25.15 5.14
CA LYS A 221 -18.27 24.19 6.18
C LYS A 221 -18.03 22.80 5.61
N LEU A 222 -17.43 21.93 6.42
CA LEU A 222 -17.31 20.52 6.11
C LEU A 222 -18.70 19.86 6.22
N GLU A 223 -18.93 18.81 5.42
CA GLU A 223 -20.12 17.97 5.50
C GLU A 223 -20.17 17.23 6.86
N ASP A 224 -21.38 16.86 7.34
CA ASP A 224 -21.54 16.18 8.64
C ASP A 224 -21.48 14.64 8.53
N ASN A 225 -21.23 14.09 7.34
CA ASN A 225 -21.27 12.66 7.08
C ASN A 225 -19.85 12.03 7.02
N TYR A 226 -19.21 11.95 8.18
CA TYR A 226 -17.92 11.27 8.35
C TYR A 226 -18.05 10.09 9.33
N PRO A 227 -17.17 9.06 9.22
CA PRO A 227 -17.05 7.99 10.21
C PRO A 227 -16.81 8.53 11.61
N THR A 228 -17.19 7.76 12.63
CA THR A 228 -17.11 8.13 14.05
C THR A 228 -15.71 8.54 14.49
N GLU A 229 -14.67 7.93 13.90
CA GLU A 229 -13.26 8.22 14.21
C GLU A 229 -12.77 9.56 13.65
N VAL A 230 -13.42 10.06 12.61
CA VAL A 230 -13.04 11.29 11.88
C VAL A 230 -14.00 12.43 12.16
N SER A 231 -15.24 12.13 12.55
CA SER A 231 -16.31 13.11 12.84
C SER A 231 -15.89 14.16 13.88
N PRO A 232 -15.21 13.84 15.00
CA PRO A 232 -14.75 14.85 15.96
C PRO A 232 -13.78 15.86 15.34
N LEU A 233 -12.89 15.41 14.47
CA LEU A 233 -11.96 16.27 13.75
C LEU A 233 -12.70 17.22 12.79
N ALA A 234 -13.67 16.72 12.06
CA ALA A 234 -14.48 17.54 11.15
C ALA A 234 -15.31 18.60 11.93
N SER A 235 -15.87 18.22 13.07
CA SER A 235 -16.59 19.14 13.98
C SER A 235 -15.67 20.25 14.49
N GLU A 236 -14.47 19.91 14.96
CA GLU A 236 -13.53 20.91 15.48
C GLU A 236 -13.08 21.90 14.39
N ILE A 237 -12.85 21.39 13.17
CA ILE A 237 -12.56 22.25 12.02
C ILE A 237 -13.74 23.18 11.72
N ASN A 238 -14.98 22.70 11.77
CA ASN A 238 -16.16 23.54 11.56
C ASN A 238 -16.30 24.63 12.63
N ILE A 239 -16.00 24.33 13.90
CA ILE A 239 -15.96 25.31 15.00
C ILE A 239 -14.91 26.38 14.73
N LEU A 240 -13.71 26.00 14.29
CA LEU A 240 -12.65 26.94 13.94
C LEU A 240 -13.04 27.85 12.77
N LEU A 241 -13.70 27.27 11.74
CA LEU A 241 -14.19 28.05 10.59
C LEU A 241 -15.25 29.08 11.01
N GLU A 242 -16.21 28.68 11.84
CA GLU A 242 -17.26 29.56 12.39
C GLU A 242 -16.65 30.68 13.27
N HIS A 243 -15.70 30.34 14.11
CA HIS A 243 -15.01 31.32 14.94
C HIS A 243 -14.25 32.35 14.08
N ASN A 244 -13.56 31.89 13.04
CA ASN A 244 -12.86 32.76 12.10
C ASN A 244 -13.84 33.70 11.35
N GLU A 245 -14.99 33.18 10.90
CA GLU A 245 -16.02 33.98 10.27
C GLU A 245 -16.56 35.08 11.21
N LYS A 246 -16.78 34.73 12.49
CA LYS A 246 -17.21 35.69 13.52
C LYS A 246 -16.15 36.80 13.78
N ILE A 247 -14.86 36.43 13.80
CA ILE A 247 -13.77 37.42 13.94
C ILE A 247 -13.77 38.41 12.78
N VAL A 248 -13.84 37.88 11.54
CA VAL A 248 -13.87 38.70 10.32
C VAL A 248 -15.11 39.64 10.33
N GLN A 249 -16.26 39.10 10.69
CA GLN A 249 -17.48 39.92 10.77
C GLN A 249 -17.43 41.01 11.82
N ARG A 250 -16.88 40.73 13.01
CA ARG A 250 -16.63 41.73 14.05
C ARG A 250 -15.67 42.83 13.58
N ALA A 251 -14.58 42.43 12.91
CA ALA A 251 -13.63 43.39 12.35
C ALA A 251 -14.29 44.32 11.33
N LYS A 252 -15.16 43.80 10.44
CA LYS A 252 -15.96 44.63 9.49
C LYS A 252 -16.87 45.61 10.20
N THR A 253 -17.57 45.16 11.24
CA THR A 253 -18.46 46.01 12.02
C THR A 253 -17.68 47.12 12.73
N HIS A 254 -16.52 46.81 13.32
CA HIS A 254 -15.66 47.81 14.00
C HIS A 254 -15.16 48.85 12.99
N VAL A 255 -14.70 48.46 11.77
CA VAL A 255 -14.28 49.41 10.74
C VAL A 255 -15.46 50.29 10.27
N GLY A 256 -16.66 49.71 10.19
CA GLY A 256 -17.86 50.47 9.84
C GLY A 256 -18.21 51.54 10.90
N ASN A 257 -18.17 51.15 12.21
CA ASN A 257 -18.42 52.04 13.32
C ASN A 257 -17.36 53.15 13.44
N LEU A 258 -16.07 52.82 13.22
CA LEU A 258 -14.99 53.76 13.19
C LEU A 258 -15.16 54.81 12.06
N ALA A 259 -15.58 54.33 10.89
CA ALA A 259 -15.90 55.20 9.76
C ALA A 259 -16.95 56.28 10.13
N HIS A 260 -18.04 55.85 10.76
CA HIS A 260 -19.13 56.73 11.17
C HIS A 260 -18.68 57.72 12.27
N ALA A 261 -17.93 57.21 13.28
CA ALA A 261 -17.43 58.03 14.36
C ALA A 261 -16.42 59.11 13.92
N LEU A 262 -15.66 58.85 12.86
CA LEU A 262 -14.71 59.82 12.30
C LEU A 262 -15.41 60.81 11.31
N LYS A 263 -16.39 60.36 10.56
CA LYS A 263 -17.11 61.24 9.60
C LYS A 263 -17.89 62.37 10.27
N THR A 264 -18.53 62.06 11.43
CA THR A 264 -19.36 63.05 12.15
C THR A 264 -18.59 64.28 12.60
N PRO A 265 -17.47 64.23 13.35
CA PRO A 265 -16.72 65.40 13.73
C PRO A 265 -16.08 66.12 12.55
N LEU A 266 -15.65 65.38 11.51
CA LEU A 266 -15.09 65.99 10.33
C LEU A 266 -16.13 66.78 9.51
N THR A 267 -17.38 66.35 9.47
CA THR A 267 -18.46 67.06 8.88
C THR A 267 -18.75 68.40 9.63
N ILE A 268 -18.71 68.36 10.99
CA ILE A 268 -18.88 69.53 11.80
C ILE A 268 -17.74 70.55 11.53
N ILE A 269 -16.50 70.11 11.50
CA ILE A 269 -15.33 70.95 11.21
C ILE A 269 -15.43 71.52 9.79
N SER A 270 -15.76 70.72 8.81
CA SER A 270 -15.95 71.17 7.41
C SER A 270 -17.04 72.23 7.28
N ASN A 271 -18.17 72.06 7.98
CA ASN A 271 -19.26 73.01 7.99
C ASN A 271 -18.85 74.35 8.67
N HIS A 272 -18.07 74.29 9.75
CA HIS A 272 -17.57 75.48 10.45
C HIS A 272 -16.59 76.28 9.56
N ILE A 273 -15.67 75.59 8.89
CA ILE A 273 -14.71 76.19 7.96
C ILE A 273 -15.45 76.87 6.77
N ASN A 274 -16.48 76.21 6.24
CA ASN A 274 -17.28 76.83 5.19
C ASN A 274 -18.07 78.06 5.65
N ALA A 275 -18.54 78.07 6.92
CA ALA A 275 -19.27 79.23 7.51
C ALA A 275 -18.36 80.39 7.84
N THR A 276 -17.11 80.17 8.23
CA THR A 276 -16.11 81.19 8.57
C THR A 276 -15.29 81.67 7.38
N ASN A 277 -15.48 81.11 6.21
CA ASN A 277 -14.75 81.36 4.97
C ASN A 277 -13.21 81.24 5.11
N ASP A 278 -12.73 80.42 6.06
CA ASP A 278 -11.31 80.16 6.31
C ASP A 278 -10.74 79.20 5.28
N GLN A 279 -10.17 79.79 4.22
CA GLN A 279 -9.61 79.02 3.10
C GLN A 279 -8.32 78.28 3.45
N SER A 280 -7.66 78.59 4.62
CA SER A 280 -6.38 77.97 4.98
C SER A 280 -6.54 76.53 5.48
N LEU A 281 -7.64 76.20 6.19
CA LEU A 281 -7.93 74.90 6.75
C LEU A 281 -8.69 73.96 5.84
N LYS A 282 -9.38 74.47 4.82
CA LYS A 282 -10.18 73.65 3.88
C LYS A 282 -9.40 72.54 3.19
N PRO A 283 -8.18 72.76 2.63
CA PRO A 283 -7.39 71.69 1.98
C PRO A 283 -6.97 70.62 2.96
N GLN A 284 -6.71 70.99 4.22
CA GLN A 284 -6.27 70.05 5.29
C GLN A 284 -7.41 69.11 5.67
N VAL A 285 -8.63 69.59 5.83
CA VAL A 285 -9.82 68.80 6.13
C VAL A 285 -10.18 67.86 4.96
N GLU A 286 -10.09 68.37 3.74
CA GLU A 286 -10.30 67.53 2.54
C GLU A 286 -9.26 66.40 2.45
N LEU A 287 -8.00 66.68 2.75
CA LEU A 287 -6.92 65.67 2.79
C LEU A 287 -7.17 64.64 3.87
N ILE A 288 -7.59 65.01 5.10
CA ILE A 288 -7.94 64.13 6.19
C ILE A 288 -9.11 63.19 5.77
N ASN A 289 -10.18 63.75 5.19
CA ASN A 289 -11.32 62.98 4.75
C ASN A 289 -10.90 61.96 3.68
N LYS A 290 -10.10 62.33 2.68
CA LYS A 290 -9.58 61.45 1.64
C LYS A 290 -8.72 60.31 2.20
N ASN A 291 -7.88 60.61 3.21
CA ASN A 291 -7.06 59.61 3.83
C ASN A 291 -7.89 58.64 4.68
N ILE A 292 -8.88 59.13 5.42
CA ILE A 292 -9.79 58.29 6.19
C ILE A 292 -10.57 57.35 5.29
N ASP A 293 -11.20 57.86 4.20
CA ASP A 293 -11.94 57.05 3.26
C ASP A 293 -11.02 55.99 2.62
N ARG A 294 -9.78 56.35 2.28
CA ARG A 294 -8.79 55.43 1.75
C ARG A 294 -8.43 54.30 2.74
N TYR A 295 -8.17 54.63 4.04
CA TYR A 295 -7.84 53.64 5.05
C TYR A 295 -9.03 52.73 5.37
N LEU A 296 -10.25 53.29 5.42
CA LEU A 296 -11.47 52.53 5.69
C LEU A 296 -11.78 51.56 4.51
N ASN A 297 -11.62 52.00 3.28
CA ASN A 297 -11.79 51.16 2.12
C ASN A 297 -10.73 50.05 2.09
N LYS A 298 -9.46 50.38 2.40
CA LYS A 298 -8.40 49.38 2.47
C LYS A 298 -8.67 48.34 3.59
N ALA A 299 -9.16 48.76 4.76
CA ALA A 299 -9.50 47.86 5.82
C ALA A 299 -10.71 46.96 5.50
N ARG A 300 -11.73 47.49 4.82
CA ARG A 300 -12.88 46.75 4.31
C ARG A 300 -12.46 45.73 3.25
N SER A 301 -11.64 46.10 2.29
CA SER A 301 -11.13 45.20 1.23
C SER A 301 -10.25 44.09 1.82
N SER A 302 -9.34 44.39 2.76
CA SER A 302 -8.49 43.41 3.41
C SER A 302 -9.29 42.37 4.20
N ALA A 303 -10.41 42.75 4.80
CA ALA A 303 -11.32 41.85 5.50
C ALA A 303 -12.18 40.98 4.53
N THR A 304 -12.22 41.33 3.25
CA THR A 304 -13.04 40.65 2.22
C THR A 304 -12.21 39.63 1.40
N VAL A 305 -10.88 39.72 1.44
CA VAL A 305 -9.98 38.87 0.63
C VAL A 305 -10.12 37.34 0.89
N ASN A 306 -10.75 36.94 1.99
CA ASN A 306 -10.92 35.51 2.34
C ASN A 306 -12.35 34.94 2.12
N ILE A 307 -13.30 35.73 1.62
CA ILE A 307 -14.68 35.24 1.46
C ILE A 307 -15.08 35.36 0.00
N VAL A 308 -15.15 34.20 -0.64
CA VAL A 308 -15.75 33.95 -1.96
C VAL A 308 -15.17 34.79 -3.10
N LYS A 309 -14.22 34.23 -3.79
CA LYS A 309 -13.91 34.67 -5.17
C LYS A 309 -15.09 34.29 -6.06
N SER A 310 -16.16 35.14 -6.05
CA SER A 310 -17.18 35.02 -7.07
C SER A 310 -16.53 35.27 -8.44
N LYS A 311 -16.89 34.46 -9.40
CA LYS A 311 -16.43 34.69 -10.77
C LYS A 311 -17.15 35.92 -11.31
N ILE A 312 -16.41 36.96 -11.59
CA ILE A 312 -16.93 38.22 -12.13
C ILE A 312 -16.86 38.16 -13.65
N ASP A 313 -17.95 38.44 -14.31
CA ASP A 313 -17.98 38.66 -15.75
C ASP A 313 -17.46 40.07 -16.05
N VAL A 314 -16.24 40.16 -16.58
CA VAL A 314 -15.55 41.42 -16.86
C VAL A 314 -16.29 42.21 -17.91
N ASP A 315 -16.95 41.57 -18.88
CA ASP A 315 -17.69 42.25 -19.95
C ASP A 315 -18.87 43.05 -19.41
N ILE A 316 -19.63 42.43 -18.47
CA ILE A 316 -20.81 43.08 -17.86
C ILE A 316 -20.39 44.33 -17.07
N VAL A 317 -19.36 44.19 -16.21
CA VAL A 317 -18.87 45.29 -15.38
C VAL A 317 -18.29 46.40 -16.21
N THR A 318 -17.48 46.11 -17.22
CA THR A 318 -16.86 47.08 -18.10
C THR A 318 -17.90 47.89 -18.89
N LYS A 319 -18.89 47.25 -19.47
CA LYS A 319 -19.99 47.93 -20.20
C LYS A 319 -20.81 48.83 -19.29
N LYS A 320 -21.07 48.39 -18.04
CA LYS A 320 -21.79 49.20 -17.04
C LYS A 320 -21.02 50.50 -16.75
N ILE A 321 -19.74 50.43 -16.49
CA ILE A 321 -18.90 51.58 -16.14
C ILE A 321 -18.77 52.53 -17.34
N ILE A 322 -18.48 52.04 -18.53
CA ILE A 322 -18.42 52.87 -19.74
C ILE A 322 -19.72 53.65 -19.95
N LYS A 323 -20.88 53.01 -19.71
CA LYS A 323 -22.18 53.71 -19.81
C LYS A 323 -22.32 54.87 -18.82
N ILE A 324 -21.77 54.72 -17.61
CA ILE A 324 -21.75 55.77 -16.59
C ILE A 324 -20.83 56.90 -17.01
N PHE A 325 -19.61 56.61 -17.44
CA PHE A 325 -18.62 57.65 -17.85
C PHE A 325 -19.01 58.41 -19.09
N ARG A 326 -19.68 57.79 -20.05
CA ARG A 326 -20.27 58.51 -21.19
C ARG A 326 -21.33 59.56 -20.80
N LYS A 327 -22.02 59.36 -19.67
CA LYS A 327 -22.96 60.38 -19.15
C LYS A 327 -22.24 61.47 -18.38
N ILE A 328 -21.13 61.18 -17.69
CA ILE A 328 -20.35 62.17 -16.93
C ILE A 328 -19.52 63.06 -17.85
N TYR A 329 -18.99 62.48 -18.91
CA TYR A 329 -18.14 63.17 -19.90
C TYR A 329 -18.78 63.17 -21.30
N PRO A 330 -19.85 63.93 -21.55
CA PRO A 330 -20.61 63.87 -22.81
C PRO A 330 -19.81 64.31 -24.01
N ASN A 331 -18.77 65.14 -23.82
CA ASN A 331 -17.91 65.67 -24.86
C ASN A 331 -16.77 64.78 -25.31
N LEU A 332 -16.58 63.61 -24.57
CA LEU A 332 -15.52 62.64 -24.87
C LEU A 332 -16.10 61.43 -25.57
N GLN A 333 -15.38 60.90 -26.54
CA GLN A 333 -15.70 59.63 -27.17
C GLN A 333 -15.01 58.50 -26.35
N ILE A 334 -15.79 57.67 -25.66
CA ILE A 334 -15.28 56.52 -24.91
C ILE A 334 -15.61 55.24 -25.67
N ASN A 335 -14.59 54.60 -26.25
CA ASN A 335 -14.71 53.44 -27.12
C ASN A 335 -14.20 52.16 -26.43
N LEU A 336 -15.01 51.11 -26.50
CA LEU A 336 -14.59 49.75 -26.13
C LEU A 336 -14.09 49.06 -27.42
N ILE A 337 -12.77 48.85 -27.54
CA ILE A 337 -12.16 48.26 -28.74
C ILE A 337 -12.32 46.75 -28.78
N SER A 338 -12.01 46.06 -27.70
CA SER A 338 -12.17 44.62 -27.61
C SER A 338 -12.30 44.15 -26.19
N ILE A 339 -13.13 43.12 -25.97
CA ILE A 339 -13.17 42.28 -24.76
C ILE A 339 -13.13 40.85 -25.21
N ASP A 340 -12.25 40.04 -24.61
CA ASP A 340 -12.26 38.61 -24.81
C ASP A 340 -13.56 38.01 -24.26
N LYS A 341 -14.29 37.26 -25.10
CA LYS A 341 -15.60 36.68 -24.74
C LYS A 341 -15.46 35.73 -23.54
N ASN A 342 -16.38 35.85 -22.57
CA ASN A 342 -16.46 35.00 -21.36
C ASN A 342 -15.25 35.12 -20.43
N LEU A 343 -14.63 36.29 -20.31
CA LEU A 343 -13.55 36.55 -19.39
C LEU A 343 -14.10 36.60 -17.95
N LEU A 344 -13.92 35.51 -17.21
CA LEU A 344 -14.29 35.38 -15.81
C LEU A 344 -13.04 35.54 -14.95
N ILE A 345 -13.02 36.54 -14.05
CA ILE A 345 -11.95 36.70 -13.08
C ILE A 345 -12.45 36.39 -11.64
N PRO A 346 -11.62 35.81 -10.76
CA PRO A 346 -11.99 35.67 -9.37
C PRO A 346 -11.85 37.00 -8.64
N GLY A 347 -12.93 37.50 -8.00
CA GLY A 347 -12.89 38.77 -7.28
C GLY A 347 -14.25 39.24 -6.82
N ASN A 348 -14.31 40.53 -6.35
CA ASN A 348 -15.57 41.22 -6.06
C ASN A 348 -15.85 42.21 -7.17
N SER A 349 -17.12 42.34 -7.64
CA SER A 349 -17.50 43.27 -8.70
C SER A 349 -17.23 44.74 -8.30
N ASP A 350 -17.34 45.06 -7.02
CA ASP A 350 -17.11 46.40 -6.51
C ASP A 350 -15.62 46.81 -6.64
N ASP A 351 -14.70 45.86 -6.43
CA ASP A 351 -13.25 46.09 -6.60
C ASP A 351 -12.91 46.35 -8.08
N LEU A 352 -13.55 45.63 -9.00
CA LEU A 352 -13.36 45.83 -10.42
C LEU A 352 -14.01 47.15 -10.88
N ASP A 353 -15.19 47.50 -10.35
CA ASP A 353 -15.84 48.79 -10.57
C ASP A 353 -14.91 49.94 -10.12
N GLU A 354 -14.26 49.83 -8.96
CA GLU A 354 -13.34 50.86 -8.44
C GLU A 354 -12.08 50.99 -9.32
N ILE A 355 -11.47 49.85 -9.69
CA ILE A 355 -10.26 49.86 -10.55
C ILE A 355 -10.56 50.48 -11.91
N LEU A 356 -11.59 50.00 -12.58
CA LEU A 356 -11.97 50.51 -13.89
C LEU A 356 -12.44 51.98 -13.82
N GLY A 357 -13.17 52.35 -12.75
CA GLY A 357 -13.60 53.73 -12.50
C GLY A 357 -12.40 54.65 -12.34
N ASN A 358 -11.43 54.33 -11.52
CA ASN A 358 -10.23 55.15 -11.31
C ASN A 358 -9.38 55.28 -12.61
N LEU A 359 -9.25 54.19 -13.38
CA LEU A 359 -8.52 54.24 -14.66
C LEU A 359 -9.22 55.10 -15.69
N LEU A 360 -10.54 54.96 -15.85
CA LEU A 360 -11.33 55.76 -16.80
C LEU A 360 -11.41 57.22 -16.39
N GLU A 361 -11.55 57.53 -15.07
CA GLU A 361 -11.55 58.90 -14.56
C GLU A 361 -10.23 59.61 -14.88
N ASN A 362 -9.10 58.93 -14.64
CA ASN A 362 -7.79 59.45 -14.97
C ASN A 362 -7.65 59.68 -16.48
N ALA A 363 -8.05 58.69 -17.30
CA ALA A 363 -7.99 58.83 -18.76
C ALA A 363 -8.84 60.02 -19.27
N CYS A 364 -10.08 60.15 -18.77
CA CYS A 364 -10.96 61.26 -19.15
C CYS A 364 -10.48 62.62 -18.70
N LYS A 365 -9.72 62.73 -17.60
CA LYS A 365 -9.14 64.02 -17.12
C LYS A 365 -7.96 64.50 -17.96
N TRP A 366 -7.26 63.59 -18.63
CA TRP A 366 -6.04 63.92 -19.36
C TRP A 366 -6.19 63.91 -20.88
N THR A 367 -7.40 63.69 -21.42
CA THR A 367 -7.69 63.74 -22.86
C THR A 367 -8.82 64.69 -23.17
N ASN A 368 -8.80 65.27 -24.36
CA ASN A 368 -9.85 66.15 -24.88
C ASN A 368 -10.70 65.52 -25.98
N GLU A 369 -10.36 64.32 -26.45
CA GLU A 369 -11.01 63.75 -27.64
C GLU A 369 -11.54 62.36 -27.46
N VAL A 370 -10.64 61.33 -27.27
CA VAL A 370 -11.00 59.94 -27.36
C VAL A 370 -10.31 59.13 -26.20
N VAL A 371 -11.07 58.29 -25.52
CA VAL A 371 -10.59 57.26 -24.57
C VAL A 371 -10.88 55.89 -25.15
N GLU A 372 -9.85 55.07 -25.31
CA GLU A 372 -9.96 53.72 -25.81
C GLU A 372 -9.69 52.70 -24.68
N LEU A 373 -10.65 51.77 -24.45
CA LEU A 373 -10.51 50.71 -23.49
C LEU A 373 -10.38 49.36 -24.20
N LYS A 374 -9.32 48.61 -23.89
CA LYS A 374 -9.08 47.29 -24.42
C LYS A 374 -8.86 46.31 -23.27
N VAL A 375 -9.61 45.21 -23.24
CA VAL A 375 -9.50 44.16 -22.23
C VAL A 375 -9.01 42.86 -22.90
N LEU A 376 -7.83 42.41 -22.52
CA LEU A 376 -7.17 41.24 -23.09
C LEU A 376 -6.88 40.19 -22.00
N LYS A 377 -7.02 38.91 -22.35
CA LYS A 377 -6.57 37.84 -21.55
C LYS A 377 -5.10 37.52 -21.89
N PHE A 378 -4.19 37.74 -20.95
CA PHE A 378 -2.84 37.20 -21.09
C PHE A 378 -2.85 35.74 -20.64
N SER A 379 -2.34 34.84 -21.49
CA SER A 379 -2.11 33.46 -21.09
C SER A 379 -0.98 33.44 -20.06
N ASP A 380 -1.26 32.90 -18.88
CA ASP A 380 -0.23 32.61 -17.89
C ASP A 380 0.90 31.78 -18.51
N ARG A 381 2.15 32.19 -18.23
CA ARG A 381 3.35 31.39 -18.44
C ARG A 381 3.51 30.38 -17.31
#